data_b60cf248fdb850ed35b95680828661c9
#
_entry.id   b60cf248fdb850ed35b95680828661c9
#
_cell.length_a   1.000
_cell.length_b   1.000
_cell.length_c   1.000
_cell.angle_alpha   90.00
_cell.angle_beta   90.00
_cell.angle_gamma   90.00
#
_symmetry.space_group_name_H-M   'P 1'
#
loop_
_entity.id
_entity.type
_entity.pdbx_description
1 polymer ?
#
loop_
_entity_poly.entity_id
_entity_poly.type
_entity_poly.pdbx_seq_one_letter_code
_entity_poly.pdbx_strand_id
1 'polypeptide(L)'
;MLGRGVHYYAACRSMMYRRKTVAVIGEGEQAAEAAMLLSRIAKRICLVHGGEHMEISPAYAGKLKMMRNIERYAGSEVRAFLHANWVTCIRIREQRSSELWNLPCDGAFICLGGVPETNLLHGQIALDKQGYILANETTITNLPGVFAAGDVRTKLLRGILTAAADGAAAAQQAERYIVENI
;
A
#
# COMPACT_ATOMS: atom_id res chain seq x y z
N MET A 1 -1.98 -14.99 7.71
CA MET A 1 -0.91 -15.00 6.66
C MET A 1 0.09 -13.85 6.81
N LEU A 2 -0.30 -12.72 7.42
CA LEU A 2 0.63 -11.64 7.80
C LEU A 2 1.82 -12.21 8.58
N GLY A 3 3.04 -11.81 8.21
CA GLY A 3 4.27 -12.32 8.81
C GLY A 3 4.72 -13.71 8.35
N ARG A 4 3.90 -14.42 7.57
CA ARG A 4 4.22 -15.74 7.00
C ARG A 4 4.31 -15.72 5.47
N GLY A 5 4.96 -14.69 4.93
CA GLY A 5 5.18 -14.52 3.50
C GLY A 5 4.21 -13.55 2.82
N VAL A 6 3.22 -12.99 3.52
CA VAL A 6 2.37 -11.90 3.02
C VAL A 6 2.74 -10.59 3.71
N HIS A 7 2.98 -9.54 2.93
CA HIS A 7 3.47 -8.24 3.38
C HIS A 7 2.73 -7.10 2.68
N TYR A 8 2.66 -5.94 3.34
CA TYR A 8 2.11 -4.69 2.78
C TYR A 8 3.19 -3.65 2.45
N TYR A 9 4.42 -3.81 2.98
CA TYR A 9 5.53 -2.86 2.80
C TYR A 9 6.75 -3.54 2.21
N ALA A 10 7.07 -3.24 0.95
CA ALA A 10 8.19 -3.84 0.25
C ALA A 10 9.55 -3.43 0.85
N ALA A 11 9.71 -2.17 1.25
CA ALA A 11 10.98 -1.65 1.76
C ALA A 11 11.47 -2.38 3.01
N CYS A 12 10.57 -2.73 3.94
CA CYS A 12 10.95 -3.32 5.23
C CYS A 12 11.36 -4.80 5.16
N ARG A 13 10.94 -5.54 4.14
CA ARG A 13 11.09 -7.00 4.08
C ARG A 13 11.76 -7.51 2.80
N SER A 14 12.15 -6.63 1.90
CA SER A 14 12.69 -6.97 0.58
C SER A 14 13.91 -7.90 0.63
N MET A 15 14.82 -7.67 1.57
CA MET A 15 16.07 -8.44 1.69
C MET A 15 15.87 -9.94 1.99
N MET A 16 14.74 -10.32 2.62
CA MET A 16 14.38 -11.73 2.87
C MET A 16 14.13 -12.51 1.57
N TYR A 17 13.89 -11.81 0.47
CA TYR A 17 13.52 -12.39 -0.83
C TYR A 17 14.66 -12.35 -1.85
N ARG A 18 15.88 -12.19 -1.39
CA ARG A 18 17.06 -12.26 -2.25
C ARG A 18 17.10 -13.58 -3.00
N ARG A 19 17.18 -13.51 -4.34
CA ARG A 19 17.18 -14.65 -5.28
C ARG A 19 15.91 -15.53 -5.23
N LYS A 20 14.83 -15.07 -4.65
CA LYS A 20 13.53 -15.76 -4.58
C LYS A 20 12.55 -15.23 -5.62
N THR A 21 11.44 -15.93 -5.80
CA THR A 21 10.29 -15.49 -6.61
C THR A 21 9.29 -14.78 -5.72
N VAL A 22 8.84 -13.59 -6.11
CA VAL A 22 7.94 -12.77 -5.31
C VAL A 22 6.75 -12.31 -6.15
N ALA A 23 5.55 -12.39 -5.58
CA ALA A 23 4.37 -11.78 -6.14
C ALA A 23 4.21 -10.33 -5.62
N VAL A 24 3.90 -9.40 -6.52
CA VAL A 24 3.45 -8.04 -6.20
C VAL A 24 2.04 -7.88 -6.73
N ILE A 25 1.11 -7.44 -5.88
CA ILE A 25 -0.32 -7.39 -6.18
C ILE A 25 -0.78 -5.95 -6.07
N GLY A 26 -1.24 -5.35 -7.16
CA GLY A 26 -1.73 -3.97 -7.20
C GLY A 26 -1.60 -3.32 -8.56
N GLU A 27 -2.28 -2.20 -8.77
CA GLU A 27 -2.46 -1.54 -10.07
C GLU A 27 -1.76 -0.18 -10.21
N GLY A 28 -1.56 0.54 -9.08
CA GLY A 28 -1.04 1.91 -9.08
C GLY A 28 0.47 2.01 -8.95
N GLU A 29 0.95 3.25 -8.82
CA GLU A 29 2.38 3.56 -8.68
C GLU A 29 3.04 2.85 -7.49
N GLN A 30 2.33 2.66 -6.38
CA GLN A 30 2.84 1.91 -5.23
C GLN A 30 3.23 0.46 -5.59
N ALA A 31 2.43 -0.21 -6.43
CA ALA A 31 2.74 -1.56 -6.90
C ALA A 31 3.94 -1.54 -7.87
N ALA A 32 4.00 -0.53 -8.75
CA ALA A 32 5.13 -0.34 -9.66
C ALA A 32 6.43 -0.12 -8.88
N GLU A 33 6.44 0.78 -7.89
CA GLU A 33 7.59 1.05 -7.02
C GLU A 33 8.05 -0.20 -6.26
N ALA A 34 7.10 -0.93 -5.67
CA ALA A 34 7.39 -2.18 -4.96
C ALA A 34 8.01 -3.22 -5.90
N ALA A 35 7.45 -3.41 -7.11
CA ALA A 35 7.98 -4.32 -8.10
C ALA A 35 9.40 -3.92 -8.54
N MET A 36 9.63 -2.63 -8.79
CA MET A 36 10.95 -2.10 -9.15
C MET A 36 11.98 -2.25 -8.04
N LEU A 37 11.61 -1.99 -6.78
CA LEU A 37 12.49 -2.19 -5.63
C LEU A 37 12.86 -3.67 -5.49
N LEU A 38 11.87 -4.55 -5.50
CA LEU A 38 12.05 -5.99 -5.34
C LEU A 38 12.79 -6.61 -6.52
N SER A 39 12.66 -6.09 -7.73
CA SER A 39 13.36 -6.62 -8.93
C SER A 39 14.88 -6.55 -8.81
N ARG A 40 15.40 -5.60 -8.02
CA ARG A 40 16.86 -5.47 -7.77
C ARG A 40 17.40 -6.56 -6.84
N ILE A 41 16.54 -7.27 -6.14
CA ILE A 41 16.89 -8.20 -5.06
C ILE A 41 16.42 -9.61 -5.38
N ALA A 42 15.20 -9.76 -5.82
CA ALA A 42 14.56 -11.03 -6.12
C ALA A 42 15.00 -11.58 -7.48
N LYS A 43 14.89 -12.90 -7.64
CA LYS A 43 15.15 -13.59 -8.91
C LYS A 43 14.07 -13.28 -9.95
N ARG A 44 12.80 -13.25 -9.50
CA ARG A 44 11.63 -13.10 -10.37
C ARG A 44 10.53 -12.35 -9.61
N ILE A 45 9.85 -11.45 -10.30
CA ILE A 45 8.65 -10.75 -9.80
C ILE A 45 7.46 -11.15 -10.66
N CYS A 46 6.39 -11.61 -10.00
CA CYS A 46 5.08 -11.82 -10.61
C CYS A 46 4.22 -10.61 -10.24
N LEU A 47 4.07 -9.63 -11.15
CA LEU A 47 3.25 -8.44 -10.94
C LEU A 47 1.83 -8.71 -11.41
N VAL A 48 0.89 -8.82 -10.45
CA VAL A 48 -0.51 -9.18 -10.69
C VAL A 48 -1.39 -7.95 -10.50
N HIS A 49 -2.21 -7.64 -11.50
CA HIS A 49 -3.17 -6.53 -11.45
C HIS A 49 -4.44 -6.82 -12.23
N GLY A 50 -5.58 -6.24 -11.76
CA GLY A 50 -6.91 -6.49 -12.31
C GLY A 50 -7.17 -5.78 -13.65
N GLY A 51 -6.61 -4.60 -13.85
CA GLY A 51 -6.76 -3.86 -15.09
C GLY A 51 -5.98 -4.46 -16.26
N GLU A 52 -6.35 -4.12 -17.49
CA GLU A 52 -5.53 -4.43 -18.68
C GLU A 52 -4.21 -3.64 -18.66
N HIS A 53 -4.27 -2.44 -18.15
CA HIS A 53 -3.13 -1.54 -17.97
C HIS A 53 -3.07 -1.06 -16.53
N MET A 54 -1.88 -0.83 -16.04
CA MET A 54 -1.67 -0.20 -14.73
C MET A 54 -1.91 1.31 -14.83
N GLU A 55 -2.57 1.88 -13.83
CA GLU A 55 -2.74 3.33 -13.67
C GLU A 55 -1.48 3.98 -13.10
N ILE A 56 -0.45 4.07 -13.93
CA ILE A 56 0.87 4.61 -13.58
C ILE A 56 1.36 5.62 -14.60
N SER A 57 2.21 6.54 -14.17
CA SER A 57 2.81 7.52 -15.06
C SER A 57 3.69 6.86 -16.15
N PRO A 58 3.85 7.50 -17.32
CA PRO A 58 4.69 6.98 -18.42
C PRO A 58 6.12 6.67 -17.97
N ALA A 59 6.64 7.42 -17.00
CA ALA A 59 7.98 7.22 -16.45
C ALA A 59 8.10 5.85 -15.74
N TYR A 60 7.11 5.47 -14.92
CA TYR A 60 7.07 4.16 -14.29
C TYR A 60 6.83 3.04 -15.30
N ALA A 61 5.90 3.24 -16.24
CA ALA A 61 5.60 2.25 -17.28
C ALA A 61 6.84 1.94 -18.13
N GLY A 62 7.60 2.96 -18.52
CA GLY A 62 8.86 2.81 -19.25
C GLY A 62 9.91 2.01 -18.47
N LYS A 63 10.11 2.34 -17.20
CA LYS A 63 11.07 1.64 -16.34
C LYS A 63 10.69 0.17 -16.13
N LEU A 64 9.41 -0.12 -15.86
CA LEU A 64 8.93 -1.49 -15.69
C LEU A 64 9.15 -2.35 -16.94
N LYS A 65 8.97 -1.78 -18.15
CA LYS A 65 9.22 -2.48 -19.42
C LYS A 65 10.69 -2.91 -19.60
N MET A 66 11.63 -2.17 -19.04
CA MET A 66 13.06 -2.45 -19.14
C MET A 66 13.53 -3.54 -18.16
N MET A 67 12.73 -3.89 -17.15
CA MET A 67 13.09 -4.87 -16.13
C MET A 67 12.75 -6.29 -16.57
N ARG A 68 13.79 -7.08 -16.90
CA ARG A 68 13.66 -8.42 -17.49
C ARG A 68 13.11 -9.49 -16.55
N ASN A 69 13.20 -9.29 -15.25
CA ASN A 69 12.75 -10.24 -14.22
C ASN A 69 11.36 -9.93 -13.65
N ILE A 70 10.62 -8.98 -14.26
CA ILE A 70 9.24 -8.69 -13.92
C ILE A 70 8.32 -9.27 -15.00
N GLU A 71 7.54 -10.27 -14.62
CA GLU A 71 6.46 -10.83 -15.41
C GLU A 71 5.13 -10.23 -14.97
N ARG A 72 4.31 -9.80 -15.95
CA ARG A 72 3.03 -9.14 -15.68
C ARG A 72 1.88 -10.09 -15.94
N TYR A 73 0.95 -10.12 -15.00
CA TYR A 73 -0.30 -10.86 -15.05
C TYR A 73 -1.45 -9.86 -15.01
N ALA A 74 -1.68 -9.21 -16.18
CA ALA A 74 -2.75 -8.23 -16.36
C ALA A 74 -4.13 -8.92 -16.40
N GLY A 75 -5.19 -8.19 -16.07
CA GLY A 75 -6.55 -8.72 -16.04
C GLY A 75 -6.72 -9.89 -15.08
N SER A 76 -5.92 -9.93 -14.01
CA SER A 76 -5.88 -11.08 -13.10
C SER A 76 -6.12 -10.67 -11.65
N GLU A 77 -6.92 -11.44 -10.94
CA GLU A 77 -7.24 -11.26 -9.52
C GLU A 77 -6.64 -12.37 -8.67
N VAL A 78 -6.09 -12.04 -7.52
CA VAL A 78 -5.66 -13.04 -6.54
C VAL A 78 -6.87 -13.59 -5.79
N ARG A 79 -7.08 -14.89 -5.88
CA ARG A 79 -8.21 -15.61 -5.24
C ARG A 79 -7.81 -16.29 -3.94
N ALA A 80 -6.55 -16.73 -3.82
CA ALA A 80 -6.05 -17.38 -2.62
C ALA A 80 -4.53 -17.28 -2.50
N PHE A 81 -4.06 -17.30 -1.25
CA PHE A 81 -2.67 -17.55 -0.90
C PHE A 81 -2.56 -19.01 -0.42
N LEU A 82 -1.81 -19.83 -1.15
CA LEU A 82 -1.55 -21.22 -0.77
C LEU A 82 -0.29 -21.28 0.10
N HIS A 83 -0.34 -22.09 1.13
CA HIS A 83 0.72 -22.14 2.14
C HIS A 83 0.79 -23.48 2.85
N ALA A 84 1.97 -23.80 3.35
CA ALA A 84 2.17 -24.69 4.50
C ALA A 84 2.40 -23.79 5.74
N ASN A 85 3.62 -23.69 6.23
CA ASN A 85 3.98 -22.71 7.28
C ASN A 85 4.28 -21.31 6.73
N TRP A 86 4.51 -21.19 5.43
CA TRP A 86 4.86 -19.98 4.68
C TRP A 86 4.14 -19.98 3.34
N VAL A 87 3.95 -18.80 2.72
CA VAL A 87 3.38 -18.72 1.36
C VAL A 87 4.27 -19.49 0.40
N THR A 88 3.66 -20.37 -0.39
CA THR A 88 4.34 -21.17 -1.41
C THR A 88 3.82 -20.87 -2.81
N CYS A 89 2.60 -20.29 -2.89
CA CYS A 89 1.95 -20.01 -4.16
C CYS A 89 0.84 -18.98 -3.97
N ILE A 90 0.54 -18.20 -4.99
CA ILE A 90 -0.72 -17.48 -5.13
C ILE A 90 -1.55 -18.14 -6.22
N ARG A 91 -2.87 -18.24 -5.98
CA ARG A 91 -3.84 -18.62 -7.00
C ARG A 91 -4.46 -17.37 -7.57
N ILE A 92 -4.31 -17.17 -8.87
CA ILE A 92 -4.92 -16.06 -9.60
C ILE A 92 -6.05 -16.59 -10.49
N ARG A 93 -7.01 -15.72 -10.80
CA ARG A 93 -8.05 -15.92 -11.80
C ARG A 93 -7.89 -14.87 -12.88
N GLU A 94 -7.75 -15.30 -14.12
CA GLU A 94 -7.83 -14.41 -15.27
C GLU A 94 -9.29 -14.00 -15.49
N GLN A 95 -9.55 -12.70 -15.61
CA GLN A 95 -10.93 -12.18 -15.69
C GLN A 95 -11.62 -12.53 -17.00
N ARG A 96 -10.88 -12.61 -18.12
CA ARG A 96 -11.43 -12.89 -19.45
C ARG A 96 -11.83 -14.36 -19.63
N SER A 97 -10.94 -15.28 -19.28
CA SER A 97 -11.16 -16.72 -19.44
C SER A 97 -11.80 -17.36 -18.22
N SER A 98 -11.82 -16.70 -17.07
CA SER A 98 -12.13 -17.24 -15.75
C SER A 98 -11.22 -18.41 -15.32
N GLU A 99 -10.12 -18.62 -16.03
CA GLU A 99 -9.17 -19.68 -15.76
C GLU A 99 -8.40 -19.41 -14.45
N LEU A 100 -8.17 -20.48 -13.70
CA LEU A 100 -7.43 -20.43 -12.44
C LEU A 100 -6.00 -20.94 -12.64
N TRP A 101 -5.04 -20.11 -12.28
CA TRP A 101 -3.62 -20.43 -12.37
C TRP A 101 -2.97 -20.38 -11.00
N ASN A 102 -2.04 -21.29 -10.78
CA ASN A 102 -1.20 -21.27 -9.58
C ASN A 102 0.16 -20.72 -9.94
N LEU A 103 0.54 -19.58 -9.33
CA LEU A 103 1.86 -18.95 -9.49
C LEU A 103 2.71 -19.26 -8.26
N PRO A 104 3.69 -20.16 -8.36
CA PRO A 104 4.63 -20.43 -7.27
C PRO A 104 5.41 -19.17 -6.90
N CYS A 105 5.46 -18.87 -5.60
CA CYS A 105 6.22 -17.73 -5.06
C CYS A 105 6.61 -17.98 -3.60
N ASP A 106 7.71 -17.38 -3.20
CA ASP A 106 8.24 -17.45 -1.84
C ASP A 106 7.63 -16.37 -0.92
N GLY A 107 6.93 -15.41 -1.49
CA GLY A 107 6.24 -14.35 -0.77
C GLY A 107 5.41 -13.46 -1.66
N ALA A 108 4.51 -12.69 -1.04
CA ALA A 108 3.61 -11.79 -1.72
C ALA A 108 3.56 -10.42 -1.03
N PHE A 109 3.59 -9.35 -1.83
CA PHE A 109 3.45 -7.98 -1.39
C PHE A 109 2.14 -7.39 -1.94
N ILE A 110 1.26 -6.97 -1.03
CA ILE A 110 -0.04 -6.39 -1.34
C ILE A 110 0.12 -4.88 -1.41
N CYS A 111 -0.06 -4.30 -2.60
CA CYS A 111 0.12 -2.88 -2.91
C CYS A 111 -1.16 -2.32 -3.56
N LEU A 112 -2.31 -2.54 -2.93
CA LEU A 112 -3.63 -2.12 -3.43
C LEU A 112 -3.99 -0.67 -3.08
N GLY A 113 -3.06 0.06 -2.45
CA GLY A 113 -3.34 1.36 -1.88
C GLY A 113 -3.98 1.27 -0.49
N GLY A 114 -4.17 2.41 0.14
CA GLY A 114 -4.86 2.53 1.41
C GLY A 114 -6.14 3.35 1.26
N VAL A 115 -7.21 2.95 1.90
CA VAL A 115 -8.43 3.74 2.06
C VAL A 115 -8.50 4.17 3.51
N PRO A 116 -8.60 5.48 3.81
CA PRO A 116 -8.70 5.94 5.19
C PRO A 116 -10.06 5.57 5.79
N GLU A 117 -10.05 5.07 7.02
CA GLU A 117 -11.27 4.73 7.76
C GLU A 117 -11.90 6.00 8.36
N THR A 118 -12.53 6.80 7.51
CA THR A 118 -13.16 8.07 7.87
C THR A 118 -14.69 8.03 7.82
N ASN A 119 -15.28 6.85 7.64
CA ASN A 119 -16.73 6.68 7.51
C ASN A 119 -17.53 7.26 8.70
N LEU A 120 -16.99 7.17 9.92
CA LEU A 120 -17.60 7.74 11.12
C LEU A 120 -17.66 9.28 11.14
N LEU A 121 -16.88 9.94 10.26
CA LEU A 121 -16.66 11.38 10.24
C LEU A 121 -17.40 12.09 9.11
N HIS A 122 -18.20 11.36 8.31
CA HIS A 122 -18.89 11.89 7.15
C HIS A 122 -19.75 13.12 7.50
N GLY A 123 -19.52 14.21 6.76
CA GLY A 123 -20.25 15.48 6.91
C GLY A 123 -19.85 16.32 8.13
N GLN A 124 -18.98 15.83 9.00
CA GLN A 124 -18.51 16.56 10.18
C GLN A 124 -17.14 17.17 9.99
N ILE A 125 -16.23 16.44 9.35
CA ILE A 125 -14.84 16.83 9.13
C ILE A 125 -14.58 16.99 7.63
N ALA A 126 -13.73 17.95 7.27
CA ALA A 126 -13.32 18.17 5.89
C ALA A 126 -12.38 17.04 5.42
N LEU A 127 -12.75 16.40 4.32
CA LEU A 127 -12.00 15.31 3.68
C LEU A 127 -11.51 15.74 2.29
N ASP A 128 -10.42 15.16 1.83
CA ASP A 128 -10.00 15.26 0.43
C ASP A 128 -10.82 14.32 -0.47
N LYS A 129 -10.53 14.33 -1.78
CA LYS A 129 -11.23 13.48 -2.77
C LYS A 129 -11.00 11.98 -2.55
N GLN A 130 -9.93 11.60 -1.84
CA GLN A 130 -9.59 10.22 -1.50
C GLN A 130 -10.14 9.79 -0.13
N GLY A 131 -10.80 10.70 0.60
CA GLY A 131 -11.37 10.45 1.91
C GLY A 131 -10.43 10.69 3.09
N TYR A 132 -9.22 11.24 2.88
CA TYR A 132 -8.31 11.60 3.97
C TYR A 132 -8.72 12.89 4.64
N ILE A 133 -8.55 12.97 5.97
CA ILE A 133 -8.84 14.20 6.74
C ILE A 133 -7.89 15.32 6.31
N LEU A 134 -8.45 16.47 5.95
CA LEU A 134 -7.67 17.66 5.63
C LEU A 134 -7.07 18.24 6.93
N ALA A 135 -5.80 17.97 7.15
CA ALA A 135 -5.00 18.52 8.22
C ALA A 135 -3.54 18.65 7.77
N ASN A 136 -2.91 19.75 8.12
CA ASN A 136 -1.49 20.02 7.83
C ASN A 136 -0.57 19.47 8.94
N GLU A 137 0.67 19.87 8.98
CA GLU A 137 1.66 19.43 9.97
C GLU A 137 1.32 19.86 11.41
N THR A 138 0.38 20.78 11.61
CA THR A 138 -0.13 21.12 12.94
C THR A 138 -1.19 20.14 13.45
N THR A 139 -1.64 19.22 12.60
CA THR A 139 -2.70 18.23 12.90
C THR A 139 -4.11 18.81 13.15
N ILE A 140 -4.25 20.14 13.10
CA ILE A 140 -5.52 20.84 13.32
C ILE A 140 -6.47 20.56 12.14
N THR A 141 -7.72 20.23 12.45
CA THR A 141 -8.81 20.04 11.48
C THR A 141 -9.67 21.30 11.33
N ASN A 142 -10.69 21.24 10.49
CA ASN A 142 -11.68 22.32 10.38
C ASN A 142 -12.62 22.43 11.60
N LEU A 143 -12.61 21.44 12.50
CA LEU A 143 -13.42 21.47 13.72
C LEU A 143 -12.55 21.88 14.92
N PRO A 144 -12.94 22.94 15.67
CA PRO A 144 -12.24 23.33 16.89
C PRO A 144 -12.17 22.17 17.91
N GLY A 145 -11.01 21.96 18.51
CA GLY A 145 -10.79 20.90 19.49
C GLY A 145 -10.66 19.49 18.91
N VAL A 146 -10.67 19.34 17.58
CA VAL A 146 -10.50 18.06 16.89
C VAL A 146 -9.20 18.06 16.10
N PHE A 147 -8.34 17.09 16.36
CA PHE A 147 -7.01 16.93 15.75
C PHE A 147 -6.91 15.60 15.02
N ALA A 148 -6.25 15.57 13.85
CA ALA A 148 -6.06 14.38 13.07
C ALA A 148 -4.58 13.97 13.02
N ALA A 149 -4.27 12.75 13.44
CA ALA A 149 -2.91 12.24 13.49
C ALA A 149 -2.78 10.92 12.72
N GLY A 150 -1.60 10.69 12.13
CA GLY A 150 -1.26 9.44 11.46
C GLY A 150 -1.75 9.36 10.01
N ASP A 151 -1.90 8.12 9.54
CA ASP A 151 -2.11 7.82 8.12
C ASP A 151 -3.52 8.17 7.61
N VAL A 152 -4.44 8.57 8.51
CA VAL A 152 -5.81 8.97 8.20
C VAL A 152 -5.92 10.39 7.64
N ARG A 153 -4.89 11.23 7.80
CA ARG A 153 -4.86 12.62 7.32
C ARG A 153 -4.09 12.77 6.00
N THR A 154 -4.28 13.90 5.35
CA THR A 154 -3.50 14.31 4.17
C THR A 154 -2.03 14.47 4.53
N LYS A 155 -1.16 13.71 3.90
CA LYS A 155 0.30 13.76 4.06
C LYS A 155 1.02 13.07 2.91
N LEU A 156 2.27 13.49 2.67
CA LEU A 156 3.10 12.95 1.61
C LEU A 156 3.62 11.54 1.94
N LEU A 157 4.11 11.34 3.16
CA LEU A 157 4.70 10.06 3.61
C LEU A 157 3.87 9.46 4.74
N ARG A 158 3.41 8.23 4.54
CA ARG A 158 2.66 7.43 5.52
C ARG A 158 3.54 6.34 6.10
N GLY A 159 3.49 6.19 7.43
CA GLY A 159 4.27 5.17 8.13
C GLY A 159 4.37 5.42 9.63
N ILE A 160 4.90 4.44 10.35
CA ILE A 160 4.94 4.43 11.83
C ILE A 160 5.61 5.69 12.40
N LEU A 161 6.76 6.10 11.86
CA LEU A 161 7.50 7.25 12.38
C LEU A 161 6.74 8.56 12.17
N THR A 162 6.16 8.76 10.98
CA THR A 162 5.37 9.96 10.69
C THR A 162 4.06 9.97 11.46
N ALA A 163 3.45 8.81 11.71
CA ALA A 163 2.26 8.70 12.54
C ALA A 163 2.55 9.02 14.02
N ALA A 164 3.69 8.57 14.54
CA ALA A 164 4.12 8.89 15.90
C ALA A 164 4.41 10.40 16.07
N ALA A 165 5.08 11.01 15.09
CA ALA A 165 5.33 12.46 15.09
C ALA A 165 4.03 13.27 15.06
N ASP A 166 3.06 12.86 14.25
CA ASP A 166 1.72 13.48 14.24
C ASP A 166 1.03 13.37 15.60
N GLY A 167 1.14 12.21 16.26
CA GLY A 167 0.58 12.01 17.60
C GLY A 167 1.15 12.99 18.62
N ALA A 168 2.46 13.22 18.59
CA ALA A 168 3.10 14.21 19.46
C ALA A 168 2.63 15.64 19.15
N ALA A 169 2.54 16.01 17.86
CA ALA A 169 2.02 17.32 17.44
C ALA A 169 0.55 17.50 17.86
N ALA A 170 -0.30 16.49 17.65
CA ALA A 170 -1.71 16.53 18.04
C ALA A 170 -1.89 16.70 19.56
N ALA A 171 -1.10 16.00 20.37
CA ALA A 171 -1.15 16.13 21.83
C ALA A 171 -0.78 17.55 22.29
N GLN A 172 0.26 18.14 21.70
CA GLN A 172 0.66 19.52 22.01
C GLN A 172 -0.42 20.54 21.62
N GLN A 173 -1.06 20.36 20.44
CA GLN A 173 -2.13 21.24 20.00
C GLN A 173 -3.40 21.07 20.87
N ALA A 174 -3.69 19.86 21.34
CA ALA A 174 -4.82 19.62 22.24
C ALA A 174 -4.60 20.28 23.60
N GLU A 175 -3.39 20.17 24.18
CA GLU A 175 -3.03 20.88 25.41
C GLU A 175 -3.19 22.39 25.27
N ARG A 176 -2.65 22.96 24.20
CA ARG A 176 -2.80 24.40 23.91
C ARG A 176 -4.25 24.81 23.77
N TYR A 177 -5.05 24.04 23.05
CA TYR A 177 -6.48 24.31 22.87
C TYR A 177 -7.23 24.35 24.21
N ILE A 178 -6.93 23.43 25.12
CA ILE A 178 -7.53 23.39 26.47
C ILE A 178 -7.17 24.65 27.25
N VAL A 179 -5.89 25.06 27.27
CA VAL A 179 -5.42 26.23 27.98
C VAL A 179 -6.06 27.54 27.45
N GLU A 180 -6.28 27.61 26.13
CA GLU A 180 -6.83 28.82 25.50
C GLU A 180 -8.38 28.90 25.55
N ASN A 181 -9.10 27.80 25.78
CA ASN A 181 -10.56 27.74 25.63
C ASN A 181 -11.32 27.16 26.84
N ILE A 182 -10.64 26.68 27.84
CA ILE A 182 -11.20 26.12 29.08
C ILE A 182 -10.56 26.78 30.29
#